data_3fd96d4c22a77a750ed0828f114c4e0c
#
_entry.id   3fd96d4c22a77a750ed0828f114c4e0c
#
_cell.length_a   1.000
_cell.length_b   1.000
_cell.length_c   1.000
_cell.angle_alpha   90.00
_cell.angle_beta   90.00
_cell.angle_gamma   90.00
#
_symmetry.space_group_name_H-M   'P 1'
#
loop_
_entity.id
_entity.type
_entity.pdbx_description
1 polymer ?
#
loop_
_entity_poly.entity_id
_entity_poly.type
_entity_poly.pdbx_seq_one_letter_code
_entity_poly.pdbx_strand_id
1 'polypeptide(L)'
;MSRRRYRRISLEQLHPAAIKRFYPQEQTYVLRLLRRFVEDPAPVDITAHFRWFVGAVMMNIIYGIDTDAPDDQCIRLAKEAMHAMALALEPGAFLVDTFPILKHVPSWMPGAGFKTKARHWKNINHDLQHVPFSESLKDMERGAGAAESFVSHSMSSESHPPANASEVRPLATALFVAAADTSVSALGTFILAMLSNPGSQECAKKELDGVLGAGVLPTMADRPQLPYISAIVKEVLRWKVVTPLGVPHHVGVADEYEGYGISPNSTVIPNIWALLHDEEMYKDPEAFQPERFLIDGKLNPDILDPETITFGFGRRICPGRHLAVDTLWITIASILATFEIEKTIDESGDPVEPSYAYHWGLVSAPDPFSCQMKLRSEATLRSI
;
A
#
# COMPACT_ATOMS: atom_id res chain seq x y z
N MET A 1 -9.13 5.11 25.52
CA MET A 1 -9.81 4.11 24.64
C MET A 1 -9.00 2.84 24.52
N SER A 2 -9.64 1.67 24.55
CA SER A 2 -8.91 0.38 24.53
C SER A 2 -8.45 0.03 23.12
N ARG A 3 -7.14 -0.25 22.92
CA ARG A 3 -6.57 -0.78 21.68
C ARG A 3 -7.32 -2.02 21.14
N ARG A 4 -7.92 -2.83 22.04
CA ARG A 4 -8.77 -3.98 21.68
C ARG A 4 -10.01 -3.57 20.89
N ARG A 5 -10.59 -2.40 21.17
CA ARG A 5 -11.78 -1.91 20.48
C ARG A 5 -11.47 -1.53 19.03
N TYR A 6 -10.41 -0.74 18.77
CA TYR A 6 -9.97 -0.39 17.42
C TYR A 6 -9.66 -1.64 16.59
N ARG A 7 -8.95 -2.61 17.19
CA ARG A 7 -8.65 -3.86 16.50
C ARG A 7 -9.91 -4.63 16.13
N ARG A 8 -10.91 -4.69 17.01
CA ARG A 8 -12.18 -5.36 16.73
C ARG A 8 -12.89 -4.69 15.55
N ILE A 9 -13.05 -3.37 15.55
CA ILE A 9 -13.65 -2.61 14.45
C ILE A 9 -12.90 -2.90 13.13
N SER A 10 -11.57 -2.84 13.14
CA SER A 10 -10.77 -3.15 11.93
C SER A 10 -10.99 -4.59 11.44
N LEU A 11 -11.00 -5.57 12.35
CA LEU A 11 -11.17 -6.97 11.98
C LEU A 11 -12.58 -7.26 11.44
N GLU A 12 -13.62 -6.64 12.00
CA GLU A 12 -15.00 -6.78 11.53
C GLU A 12 -15.15 -6.27 10.08
N GLN A 13 -14.39 -5.24 9.70
CA GLN A 13 -14.53 -4.58 8.41
C GLN A 13 -13.51 -5.04 7.35
N LEU A 14 -12.36 -5.57 7.77
CA LEU A 14 -11.22 -5.87 6.88
C LEU A 14 -10.82 -7.36 6.89
N HIS A 15 -11.67 -8.27 7.40
CA HIS A 15 -11.42 -9.71 7.26
C HIS A 15 -11.75 -10.19 5.82
N PRO A 16 -11.23 -11.34 5.38
CA PRO A 16 -11.32 -11.78 3.98
C PRO A 16 -12.74 -11.82 3.39
N ALA A 17 -13.75 -12.15 4.19
CA ALA A 17 -15.12 -12.17 3.68
C ALA A 17 -15.73 -10.76 3.59
N ALA A 18 -15.36 -9.85 4.50
CA ALA A 18 -15.90 -8.50 4.52
C ALA A 18 -15.36 -7.62 3.39
N ILE A 19 -14.06 -7.75 3.04
CA ILE A 19 -13.44 -6.91 2.00
C ILE A 19 -14.00 -7.17 0.61
N LYS A 20 -14.63 -8.33 0.36
CA LYS A 20 -15.22 -8.67 -0.94
C LYS A 20 -16.27 -7.66 -1.41
N ARG A 21 -16.92 -6.95 -0.49
CA ARG A 21 -17.86 -5.87 -0.82
C ARG A 21 -17.18 -4.70 -1.53
N PHE A 22 -15.86 -4.53 -1.38
CA PHE A 22 -15.10 -3.46 -2.01
C PHE A 22 -14.56 -3.82 -3.41
N TYR A 23 -14.71 -5.06 -3.88
CA TYR A 23 -14.25 -5.49 -5.20
C TYR A 23 -14.81 -4.65 -6.36
N PRO A 24 -16.11 -4.24 -6.37
CA PRO A 24 -16.61 -3.35 -7.43
C PRO A 24 -15.90 -1.98 -7.44
N GLN A 25 -15.58 -1.44 -6.28
CA GLN A 25 -14.85 -0.19 -6.14
C GLN A 25 -13.41 -0.34 -6.65
N GLU A 26 -12.68 -1.37 -6.22
CA GLU A 26 -11.34 -1.67 -6.71
C GLU A 26 -11.31 -1.79 -8.23
N GLN A 27 -12.24 -2.54 -8.84
CA GLN A 27 -12.35 -2.66 -10.29
C GLN A 27 -12.61 -1.32 -10.98
N THR A 28 -13.52 -0.51 -10.44
CA THR A 28 -13.83 0.83 -10.99
C THR A 28 -12.59 1.71 -11.02
N TYR A 29 -11.84 1.76 -9.93
CA TYR A 29 -10.65 2.62 -9.87
C TYR A 29 -9.47 2.06 -10.67
N VAL A 30 -9.34 0.74 -10.80
CA VAL A 30 -8.39 0.12 -11.71
C VAL A 30 -8.70 0.53 -13.15
N LEU A 31 -9.96 0.48 -13.60
CA LEU A 31 -10.35 0.96 -14.94
C LEU A 31 -9.98 2.43 -15.15
N ARG A 32 -10.23 3.29 -14.15
CA ARG A 32 -9.82 4.70 -14.22
C ARG A 32 -8.29 4.85 -14.33
N LEU A 33 -7.51 4.04 -13.63
CA LEU A 33 -6.05 4.02 -13.74
C LEU A 33 -5.60 3.63 -15.15
N LEU A 34 -6.19 2.55 -15.71
CA LEU A 34 -5.85 2.09 -17.06
C LEU A 34 -6.16 3.18 -18.11
N ARG A 35 -7.31 3.86 -18.00
CA ARG A 35 -7.67 4.99 -18.87
C ARG A 35 -6.64 6.12 -18.82
N ARG A 36 -6.20 6.48 -17.60
CA ARG A 36 -5.16 7.52 -17.42
C ARG A 36 -3.84 7.15 -18.09
N PHE A 37 -3.45 5.89 -18.07
CA PHE A 37 -2.26 5.45 -18.81
C PHE A 37 -2.43 5.52 -20.32
N VAL A 38 -3.65 5.40 -20.83
CA VAL A 38 -3.95 5.59 -22.26
C VAL A 38 -3.98 7.07 -22.65
N GLU A 39 -4.55 7.91 -21.78
CA GLU A 39 -4.69 9.36 -22.02
C GLU A 39 -3.36 10.09 -21.93
N ASP A 40 -2.42 9.57 -21.15
CA ASP A 40 -1.07 10.13 -20.97
C ASP A 40 0.00 9.12 -21.44
N PRO A 41 0.14 8.94 -22.77
CA PRO A 41 1.07 7.96 -23.35
C PRO A 41 2.54 8.39 -23.31
N ALA A 42 2.83 9.62 -22.91
CA ALA A 42 4.20 10.10 -22.76
C ALA A 42 4.92 9.35 -21.62
N PRO A 43 6.27 9.33 -21.60
CA PRO A 43 6.97 8.79 -20.45
C PRO A 43 6.53 9.50 -19.17
N VAL A 44 5.76 8.78 -18.32
CA VAL A 44 5.11 9.36 -17.14
C VAL A 44 5.81 8.95 -15.88
N ASP A 45 5.75 9.82 -14.88
CA ASP A 45 6.04 9.45 -13.52
C ASP A 45 4.96 8.49 -13.00
N ILE A 46 5.27 7.19 -13.07
CA ILE A 46 4.40 6.09 -12.61
C ILE A 46 3.98 6.30 -11.16
N THR A 47 4.84 6.88 -10.33
CA THR A 47 4.58 7.14 -8.93
C THR A 47 3.41 8.10 -8.74
N ALA A 48 3.29 9.12 -9.60
CA ALA A 48 2.18 10.07 -9.55
C ALA A 48 0.84 9.40 -9.84
N HIS A 49 0.78 8.53 -10.87
CA HIS A 49 -0.43 7.77 -11.21
C HIS A 49 -0.84 6.80 -10.09
N PHE A 50 0.10 6.05 -9.54
CA PHE A 50 -0.20 5.14 -8.44
C PHE A 50 -0.60 5.88 -7.16
N ARG A 51 0.00 7.04 -6.89
CA ARG A 51 -0.40 7.86 -5.73
C ARG A 51 -1.83 8.36 -5.86
N TRP A 52 -2.21 8.84 -7.06
CA TRP A 52 -3.59 9.18 -7.31
C TRP A 52 -4.51 7.97 -7.16
N PHE A 53 -4.19 6.85 -7.81
CA PHE A 53 -5.00 5.63 -7.79
C PHE A 53 -5.23 5.12 -6.36
N VAL A 54 -4.15 4.91 -5.60
CA VAL A 54 -4.24 4.41 -4.22
C VAL A 54 -5.00 5.40 -3.34
N GLY A 55 -4.72 6.70 -3.49
CA GLY A 55 -5.45 7.74 -2.77
C GLY A 55 -6.94 7.70 -3.07
N ALA A 56 -7.33 7.68 -4.34
CA ALA A 56 -8.72 7.70 -4.76
C ALA A 56 -9.49 6.43 -4.36
N VAL A 57 -8.92 5.24 -4.59
CA VAL A 57 -9.58 3.98 -4.19
C VAL A 57 -9.74 3.89 -2.68
N MET A 58 -8.73 4.33 -1.91
CA MET A 58 -8.83 4.32 -0.44
C MET A 58 -9.77 5.40 0.10
N MET A 59 -9.87 6.58 -0.53
CA MET A 59 -10.90 7.57 -0.19
C MET A 59 -12.29 6.98 -0.36
N ASN A 60 -12.52 6.25 -1.44
CA ASN A 60 -13.80 5.62 -1.70
C ASN A 60 -14.09 4.45 -0.73
N ILE A 61 -13.16 3.51 -0.57
CA ILE A 61 -13.34 2.36 0.32
C ILE A 61 -13.49 2.78 1.78
N ILE A 62 -12.70 3.76 2.24
CA ILE A 62 -12.71 4.15 3.66
C ILE A 62 -13.82 5.14 3.97
N TYR A 63 -14.02 6.16 3.14
CA TYR A 63 -14.95 7.26 3.42
C TYR A 63 -16.21 7.28 2.54
N GLY A 64 -16.23 6.50 1.43
CA GLY A 64 -17.32 6.55 0.44
C GLY A 64 -17.25 7.76 -0.49
N ILE A 65 -16.12 8.47 -0.49
CA ILE A 65 -15.91 9.69 -1.28
C ILE A 65 -15.31 9.31 -2.63
N ASP A 66 -15.95 9.73 -3.72
CA ASP A 66 -15.42 9.59 -5.08
C ASP A 66 -14.58 10.83 -5.43
N THR A 67 -13.36 10.62 -5.92
CA THR A 67 -12.50 11.70 -6.38
C THR A 67 -11.75 11.29 -7.64
N ASP A 68 -11.80 12.16 -8.65
CA ASP A 68 -11.02 12.06 -9.89
C ASP A 68 -9.90 13.11 -9.94
N ALA A 69 -9.87 14.04 -8.98
CA ALA A 69 -8.89 15.11 -8.97
C ALA A 69 -7.48 14.56 -8.69
N PRO A 70 -6.50 14.79 -9.59
CA PRO A 70 -5.12 14.35 -9.37
C PRO A 70 -4.48 15.03 -8.15
N ASP A 71 -4.96 16.21 -7.79
CA ASP A 71 -4.46 17.03 -6.67
C ASP A 71 -5.55 17.22 -5.59
N ASP A 72 -6.24 16.12 -5.23
CA ASP A 72 -7.22 16.11 -4.16
C ASP A 72 -6.60 16.53 -2.83
N GLN A 73 -7.31 17.37 -2.08
CA GLN A 73 -6.84 17.91 -0.80
C GLN A 73 -6.50 16.80 0.19
N CYS A 74 -7.33 15.76 0.29
CA CYS A 74 -7.14 14.68 1.26
C CYS A 74 -5.95 13.78 0.86
N ILE A 75 -5.76 13.52 -0.43
CA ILE A 75 -4.59 12.78 -0.95
C ILE A 75 -3.30 13.57 -0.66
N ARG A 76 -3.31 14.88 -0.84
CA ARG A 76 -2.19 15.77 -0.51
C ARG A 76 -1.87 15.77 0.98
N LEU A 77 -2.90 15.92 1.83
CA LEU A 77 -2.75 15.86 3.29
C LEU A 77 -2.21 14.50 3.76
N ALA A 78 -2.63 13.40 3.15
CA ALA A 78 -2.11 12.07 3.47
C ALA A 78 -0.62 11.94 3.15
N LYS A 79 -0.19 12.45 1.97
CA LYS A 79 1.23 12.48 1.58
C LYS A 79 2.07 13.29 2.59
N GLU A 80 1.58 14.47 2.98
CA GLU A 80 2.27 15.31 3.95
C GLU A 80 2.31 14.66 5.35
N ALA A 81 1.24 13.99 5.77
CA ALA A 81 1.18 13.27 7.04
C ALA A 81 2.17 12.09 7.08
N MET A 82 2.27 11.32 5.98
CA MET A 82 3.25 10.23 5.86
C MET A 82 4.69 10.74 5.87
N HIS A 83 4.97 11.81 5.12
CA HIS A 83 6.29 12.45 5.16
C HIS A 83 6.66 12.95 6.56
N ALA A 84 5.70 13.59 7.25
CA ALA A 84 5.88 14.04 8.63
C ALA A 84 6.16 12.87 9.58
N MET A 85 5.46 11.75 9.41
CA MET A 85 5.65 10.54 10.22
C MET A 85 7.02 9.90 9.95
N ALA A 86 7.44 9.80 8.69
CA ALA A 86 8.75 9.28 8.32
C ALA A 86 9.88 10.09 8.97
N LEU A 87 9.83 11.44 8.84
CA LEU A 87 10.80 12.33 9.48
C LEU A 87 10.78 12.25 11.01
N ALA A 88 9.60 12.09 11.61
CA ALA A 88 9.48 11.99 13.07
C ALA A 88 10.01 10.67 13.62
N LEU A 89 10.04 9.61 12.81
CA LEU A 89 10.54 8.29 13.18
C LEU A 89 12.02 8.09 12.82
N GLU A 90 12.62 9.03 12.10
CA GLU A 90 14.04 8.95 11.73
C GLU A 90 14.93 9.22 12.97
N PRO A 91 15.76 8.26 13.40
CA PRO A 91 16.61 8.42 14.57
C PRO A 91 17.57 9.60 14.41
N GLY A 92 17.57 10.51 15.37
CA GLY A 92 18.44 11.68 15.35
C GLY A 92 17.97 12.87 14.50
N ALA A 93 16.85 12.77 13.81
CA ALA A 93 16.26 13.88 13.04
C ALA A 93 15.96 15.10 13.91
N PHE A 94 15.61 14.88 15.18
CA PHE A 94 15.29 15.93 16.14
C PHE A 94 16.07 15.77 17.44
N LEU A 95 16.87 16.78 17.79
CA LEU A 95 17.62 16.79 19.04
C LEU A 95 16.75 16.67 20.29
N VAL A 96 15.48 17.02 20.21
CA VAL A 96 14.51 16.87 21.31
C VAL A 96 14.26 15.42 21.70
N ASP A 97 14.49 14.47 20.80
CA ASP A 97 14.36 13.03 21.07
C ASP A 97 15.52 12.51 21.93
N THR A 98 16.72 13.05 21.68
CA THR A 98 17.91 12.76 22.48
C THR A 98 17.96 13.57 23.78
N PHE A 99 17.53 14.83 23.72
CA PHE A 99 17.53 15.75 24.85
C PHE A 99 16.09 16.28 25.12
N PRO A 100 15.26 15.52 25.85
CA PRO A 100 13.85 15.87 26.07
C PRO A 100 13.62 17.21 26.75
N ILE A 101 14.62 17.79 27.42
CA ILE A 101 14.55 19.12 28.02
C ILE A 101 14.30 20.22 26.98
N LEU A 102 14.69 20.01 25.71
CA LEU A 102 14.46 20.94 24.61
C LEU A 102 12.96 21.18 24.32
N LYS A 103 12.06 20.30 24.76
CA LYS A 103 10.61 20.52 24.67
C LYS A 103 10.15 21.78 25.40
N HIS A 104 10.91 22.28 26.39
CA HIS A 104 10.60 23.46 27.18
C HIS A 104 11.17 24.77 26.59
N VAL A 105 12.05 24.70 25.57
CA VAL A 105 12.59 25.90 24.90
C VAL A 105 11.46 26.69 24.27
N PRO A 106 11.40 28.03 24.45
CA PRO A 106 10.39 28.90 23.82
C PRO A 106 10.43 28.81 22.28
N SER A 107 9.28 28.86 21.61
CA SER A 107 9.19 28.68 20.15
C SER A 107 9.87 29.79 19.33
N TRP A 108 10.15 30.94 19.92
CA TRP A 108 10.86 32.06 19.29
C TRP A 108 12.39 31.93 19.37
N MET A 109 12.91 30.98 20.15
CA MET A 109 14.36 30.80 20.34
C MET A 109 15.01 30.09 19.12
N PRO A 110 16.20 30.50 18.70
CA PRO A 110 16.97 29.76 17.70
C PRO A 110 17.10 28.29 18.07
N GLY A 111 16.90 27.37 17.10
CA GLY A 111 16.87 25.93 17.33
C GLY A 111 15.51 25.34 17.68
N ALA A 112 14.48 26.16 17.97
CA ALA A 112 13.12 25.71 18.27
C ALA A 112 12.27 25.39 17.01
N GLY A 113 12.86 25.31 15.82
CA GLY A 113 12.16 25.05 14.56
C GLY A 113 11.34 23.75 14.54
N PHE A 114 11.74 22.76 15.32
CA PHE A 114 10.97 21.51 15.50
C PHE A 114 9.56 21.75 16.06
N LYS A 115 9.37 22.80 16.91
CA LYS A 115 8.04 23.15 17.43
C LYS A 115 7.11 23.72 16.37
N THR A 116 7.66 24.48 15.42
CA THR A 116 6.90 25.00 14.28
C THR A 116 6.48 23.85 13.34
N LYS A 117 7.40 22.92 13.04
CA LYS A 117 7.10 21.70 12.29
C LYS A 117 6.02 20.86 13.01
N ALA A 118 6.19 20.61 14.31
CA ALA A 118 5.21 19.84 15.09
C ALA A 118 3.82 20.47 15.10
N ARG A 119 3.72 21.82 15.15
CA ARG A 119 2.45 22.54 15.06
C ARG A 119 1.82 22.39 13.68
N HIS A 120 2.60 22.55 12.64
CA HIS A 120 2.15 22.34 11.26
C HIS A 120 1.63 20.92 11.07
N TRP A 121 2.40 19.89 11.45
CA TRP A 121 1.99 18.49 11.36
C TRP A 121 0.75 18.16 12.19
N LYS A 122 0.60 18.80 13.36
CA LYS A 122 -0.64 18.67 14.15
C LYS A 122 -1.86 19.17 13.37
N ASN A 123 -1.74 20.30 12.66
CA ASN A 123 -2.83 20.85 11.85
C ASN A 123 -3.15 19.93 10.66
N ILE A 124 -2.14 19.44 9.94
CA ILE A 124 -2.32 18.46 8.86
C ILE A 124 -3.08 17.24 9.35
N ASN A 125 -2.64 16.65 10.47
CA ASN A 125 -3.32 15.49 11.05
C ASN A 125 -4.75 15.80 11.53
N HIS A 126 -4.99 17.01 12.03
CA HIS A 126 -6.33 17.46 12.40
C HIS A 126 -7.24 17.53 11.18
N ASP A 127 -6.80 18.20 10.11
CA ASP A 127 -7.59 18.39 8.90
C ASP A 127 -7.85 17.03 8.21
N LEU A 128 -6.84 16.18 8.12
CA LEU A 128 -6.96 14.84 7.57
C LEU A 128 -7.94 13.95 8.34
N GLN A 129 -8.07 14.15 9.65
CA GLN A 129 -9.06 13.44 10.47
C GLN A 129 -10.49 13.96 10.30
N HIS A 130 -10.64 15.27 10.08
CA HIS A 130 -11.95 15.90 10.18
C HIS A 130 -12.59 16.15 8.81
N VAL A 131 -11.80 16.53 7.80
CA VAL A 131 -12.34 16.90 6.48
C VAL A 131 -13.04 15.70 5.82
N PRO A 132 -12.36 14.58 5.53
CA PRO A 132 -13.01 13.47 4.81
C PRO A 132 -14.09 12.78 5.67
N PHE A 133 -13.87 12.70 6.98
CA PHE A 133 -14.86 12.08 7.87
C PHE A 133 -16.16 12.90 7.94
N SER A 134 -16.06 14.23 7.99
CA SER A 134 -17.25 15.11 8.01
C SER A 134 -18.00 15.09 6.68
N GLU A 135 -17.30 14.94 5.57
CA GLU A 135 -17.90 14.81 4.25
C GLU A 135 -18.65 13.48 4.14
N SER A 136 -18.00 12.38 4.53
CA SER A 136 -18.63 11.05 4.58
C SER A 136 -19.92 11.05 5.41
N LEU A 137 -19.94 11.70 6.57
CA LEU A 137 -21.16 11.80 7.40
C LEU A 137 -22.27 12.59 6.70
N LYS A 138 -21.95 13.71 6.04
CA LYS A 138 -22.92 14.51 5.29
C LYS A 138 -23.56 13.72 4.15
N ASP A 139 -22.77 12.91 3.44
CA ASP A 139 -23.27 12.09 2.35
C ASP A 139 -24.16 10.95 2.86
N MET A 140 -23.81 10.36 4.00
CA MET A 140 -24.69 9.40 4.69
C MET A 140 -26.03 10.03 5.09
N GLU A 141 -26.04 11.25 5.63
CA GLU A 141 -27.27 11.98 6.01
C GLU A 141 -28.15 12.34 4.82
N ARG A 142 -27.55 12.65 3.67
CA ARG A 142 -28.26 13.00 2.43
C ARG A 142 -28.95 11.80 1.78
N GLY A 143 -28.66 10.57 2.22
CA GLY A 143 -29.16 9.35 1.60
C GLY A 143 -28.73 9.19 0.14
N ALA A 144 -27.75 9.98 -0.29
CA ALA A 144 -27.16 9.91 -1.63
C ALA A 144 -26.32 8.64 -1.69
N GLY A 145 -26.97 7.48 -1.93
CA GLY A 145 -26.38 6.17 -2.12
C GLY A 145 -24.96 6.04 -1.52
N ALA A 146 -24.86 6.23 -0.20
CA ALA A 146 -23.57 6.25 0.46
C ALA A 146 -22.85 4.97 0.04
N ALA A 147 -21.79 5.10 -0.77
CA ALA A 147 -21.02 3.98 -1.23
C ALA A 147 -20.67 3.14 -0.01
N GLU A 148 -20.81 1.82 -0.12
CA GLU A 148 -20.37 0.92 0.94
C GLU A 148 -18.95 1.28 1.34
N SER A 149 -18.77 1.79 2.56
CA SER A 149 -17.46 2.27 3.02
C SER A 149 -17.16 1.75 4.42
N PHE A 150 -15.88 1.79 4.79
CA PHE A 150 -15.47 1.45 6.14
C PHE A 150 -16.19 2.32 7.18
N VAL A 151 -16.32 3.63 6.93
CA VAL A 151 -17.02 4.56 7.84
C VAL A 151 -18.49 4.22 7.94
N SER A 152 -19.20 4.06 6.81
CA SER A 152 -20.65 3.78 6.81
C SER A 152 -20.97 2.48 7.54
N HIS A 153 -20.23 1.40 7.27
CA HIS A 153 -20.42 0.13 7.96
C HIS A 153 -20.06 0.16 9.45
N SER A 154 -18.98 0.85 9.81
CA SER A 154 -18.57 0.95 11.22
C SER A 154 -19.54 1.77 12.07
N MET A 155 -20.23 2.74 11.45
CA MET A 155 -21.23 3.60 12.11
C MET A 155 -22.64 3.01 12.07
N SER A 156 -22.90 1.98 11.25
CA SER A 156 -24.21 1.33 11.16
C SER A 156 -24.54 0.57 12.45
N SER A 157 -25.85 0.38 12.69
CA SER A 157 -26.35 -0.35 13.86
C SER A 157 -26.10 -1.87 13.81
N GLU A 158 -25.58 -2.40 12.72
CA GLU A 158 -25.28 -3.82 12.56
C GLU A 158 -24.03 -4.26 13.34
N SER A 159 -23.11 -3.35 13.65
CA SER A 159 -21.98 -3.65 14.51
C SER A 159 -22.40 -3.66 16.00
N HIS A 160 -22.04 -4.73 16.73
CA HIS A 160 -22.43 -4.89 18.14
C HIS A 160 -21.23 -4.84 19.10
N PRO A 161 -21.13 -3.83 19.97
CA PRO A 161 -21.89 -2.57 19.99
C PRO A 161 -21.45 -1.65 18.85
N PRO A 162 -22.35 -0.78 18.33
CA PRO A 162 -22.02 0.15 17.25
C PRO A 162 -20.83 1.03 17.63
N ALA A 163 -19.97 1.32 16.68
CA ALA A 163 -18.85 2.23 16.89
C ALA A 163 -19.33 3.68 16.79
N ASN A 164 -18.76 4.56 17.59
CA ASN A 164 -19.08 5.97 17.53
C ASN A 164 -18.05 6.76 16.73
N ALA A 165 -18.41 8.00 16.35
CA ALA A 165 -17.55 8.86 15.54
C ALA A 165 -16.15 9.11 16.15
N SER A 166 -16.04 9.15 17.47
CA SER A 166 -14.74 9.32 18.14
C SER A 166 -13.84 8.08 18.07
N GLU A 167 -14.40 6.92 17.76
CA GLU A 167 -13.67 5.67 17.52
C GLU A 167 -13.35 5.49 16.03
N VAL A 168 -14.33 5.72 15.16
CA VAL A 168 -14.21 5.47 13.72
C VAL A 168 -13.30 6.48 13.05
N ARG A 169 -13.44 7.77 13.34
CA ARG A 169 -12.65 8.84 12.71
C ARG A 169 -11.14 8.62 12.78
N PRO A 170 -10.50 8.47 13.96
CA PRO A 170 -9.05 8.27 14.01
C PRO A 170 -8.60 6.94 13.39
N LEU A 171 -9.47 5.92 13.42
CA LEU A 171 -9.17 4.63 12.81
C LEU A 171 -9.22 4.70 11.29
N ALA A 172 -10.23 5.34 10.71
CA ALA A 172 -10.36 5.58 9.28
C ALA A 172 -9.15 6.37 8.75
N THR A 173 -8.75 7.43 9.45
CA THR A 173 -7.55 8.21 9.11
C THR A 173 -6.29 7.37 9.15
N ALA A 174 -6.11 6.55 10.18
CA ALA A 174 -4.93 5.68 10.29
C ALA A 174 -4.87 4.65 9.15
N LEU A 175 -6.00 4.08 8.74
CA LEU A 175 -6.08 3.15 7.60
C LEU A 175 -5.75 3.85 6.29
N PHE A 176 -6.29 5.05 6.07
CA PHE A 176 -6.04 5.84 4.86
C PHE A 176 -4.57 6.21 4.72
N VAL A 177 -3.98 6.79 5.75
CA VAL A 177 -2.56 7.18 5.76
C VAL A 177 -1.64 5.96 5.57
N ALA A 178 -1.94 4.85 6.26
CA ALA A 178 -1.10 3.64 6.15
C ALA A 178 -1.12 3.02 4.74
N ALA A 179 -2.25 3.11 4.03
CA ALA A 179 -2.37 2.58 2.67
C ALA A 179 -1.70 3.49 1.62
N ALA A 180 -1.69 4.81 1.84
CA ALA A 180 -1.35 5.82 0.84
C ALA A 180 0.05 5.66 0.21
N ASP A 181 1.08 5.31 0.98
CA ASP A 181 2.45 5.16 0.47
C ASP A 181 2.89 3.70 0.35
N THR A 182 2.37 2.81 1.20
CA THR A 182 2.79 1.39 1.18
C THR A 182 2.37 0.67 -0.10
N SER A 183 1.14 0.89 -0.56
CA SER A 183 0.65 0.30 -1.80
C SER A 183 1.30 0.94 -3.03
N VAL A 184 1.58 2.24 -3.00
CA VAL A 184 2.34 2.94 -4.06
C VAL A 184 3.74 2.36 -4.21
N SER A 185 4.43 2.09 -3.10
CA SER A 185 5.75 1.44 -3.10
C SER A 185 5.70 0.07 -3.76
N ALA A 186 4.73 -0.78 -3.38
CA ALA A 186 4.59 -2.12 -3.93
C ALA A 186 4.27 -2.08 -5.44
N LEU A 187 3.38 -1.20 -5.89
CA LEU A 187 3.05 -1.04 -7.31
C LEU A 187 4.23 -0.46 -8.12
N GLY A 188 4.99 0.48 -7.56
CA GLY A 188 6.22 0.98 -8.18
C GLY A 188 7.26 -0.13 -8.32
N THR A 189 7.43 -0.94 -7.29
CA THR A 189 8.30 -2.13 -7.31
C THR A 189 7.86 -3.13 -8.38
N PHE A 190 6.55 -3.37 -8.54
CA PHE A 190 6.02 -4.21 -9.60
C PHE A 190 6.44 -3.71 -11.00
N ILE A 191 6.31 -2.43 -11.30
CA ILE A 191 6.73 -1.89 -12.60
C ILE A 191 8.23 -2.06 -12.82
N LEU A 192 9.07 -1.74 -11.83
CA LEU A 192 10.53 -1.97 -11.93
C LEU A 192 10.87 -3.44 -12.14
N ALA A 193 10.15 -4.36 -11.47
CA ALA A 193 10.33 -5.78 -11.65
C ALA A 193 10.02 -6.21 -13.09
N MET A 194 8.96 -5.68 -13.70
CA MET A 194 8.60 -6.00 -15.09
C MET A 194 9.60 -5.42 -16.10
N LEU A 195 10.13 -4.21 -15.85
CA LEU A 195 11.17 -3.61 -16.70
C LEU A 195 12.49 -4.37 -16.66
N SER A 196 12.85 -4.94 -15.50
CA SER A 196 14.08 -5.73 -15.34
C SER A 196 13.91 -7.20 -15.69
N ASN A 197 12.68 -7.72 -15.72
CA ASN A 197 12.39 -9.13 -15.98
C ASN A 197 11.29 -9.31 -17.05
N PRO A 198 11.56 -8.98 -18.31
CA PRO A 198 10.56 -9.06 -19.39
C PRO A 198 10.02 -10.47 -19.60
N GLY A 199 10.80 -11.52 -19.25
CA GLY A 199 10.34 -12.90 -19.27
C GLY A 199 9.16 -13.17 -18.33
N SER A 200 9.18 -12.58 -17.13
CA SER A 200 8.06 -12.69 -16.19
C SER A 200 6.81 -12.01 -16.71
N GLN A 201 6.96 -10.85 -17.37
CA GLN A 201 5.86 -10.17 -18.03
C GLN A 201 5.24 -11.05 -19.14
N GLU A 202 6.05 -11.69 -19.95
CA GLU A 202 5.60 -12.58 -21.03
C GLU A 202 4.87 -13.83 -20.50
N CYS A 203 5.36 -14.44 -19.40
CA CYS A 203 4.69 -15.56 -18.75
C CYS A 203 3.31 -15.16 -18.21
N ALA A 204 3.22 -13.99 -17.57
CA ALA A 204 1.96 -13.46 -17.07
C ALA A 204 0.94 -13.21 -18.19
N LYS A 205 1.40 -12.64 -19.31
CA LYS A 205 0.56 -12.41 -20.49
C LYS A 205 0.01 -13.73 -21.06
N LYS A 206 0.85 -14.76 -21.18
CA LYS A 206 0.44 -16.08 -21.66
C LYS A 206 -0.62 -16.73 -20.75
N GLU A 207 -0.47 -16.60 -19.43
CA GLU A 207 -1.47 -17.07 -18.48
C GLU A 207 -2.80 -16.33 -18.65
N LEU A 208 -2.77 -15.00 -18.68
CA LEU A 208 -3.96 -14.16 -18.85
C LEU A 208 -4.70 -14.47 -20.14
N ASP A 209 -3.99 -14.52 -21.27
CA ASP A 209 -4.59 -14.81 -22.58
C ASP A 209 -5.13 -16.23 -22.67
N GLY A 210 -4.44 -17.18 -22.05
CA GLY A 210 -4.85 -18.60 -22.03
C GLY A 210 -6.10 -18.86 -21.18
N VAL A 211 -6.29 -18.09 -20.11
CA VAL A 211 -7.43 -18.27 -19.17
C VAL A 211 -8.62 -17.40 -19.54
N LEU A 212 -8.38 -16.13 -19.85
CA LEU A 212 -9.45 -15.15 -20.07
C LEU A 212 -9.75 -14.91 -21.55
N GLY A 213 -8.76 -15.13 -22.40
CA GLY A 213 -8.76 -14.67 -23.79
C GLY A 213 -8.13 -13.28 -23.95
N ALA A 214 -7.56 -13.01 -25.12
CA ALA A 214 -6.87 -11.75 -25.39
C ALA A 214 -7.81 -10.54 -25.29
N GLY A 215 -7.38 -9.53 -24.57
CA GLY A 215 -8.13 -8.28 -24.39
C GLY A 215 -9.25 -8.33 -23.35
N VAL A 216 -9.40 -9.41 -22.60
CA VAL A 216 -10.37 -9.53 -21.52
C VAL A 216 -9.71 -9.09 -20.21
N LEU A 217 -10.37 -8.20 -19.47
CA LEU A 217 -9.88 -7.76 -18.17
C LEU A 217 -10.20 -8.77 -17.07
N PRO A 218 -9.25 -9.05 -16.17
CA PRO A 218 -9.46 -9.95 -15.05
C PRO A 218 -10.41 -9.36 -14.01
N THR A 219 -11.06 -10.24 -13.28
CA THR A 219 -11.85 -9.96 -12.08
C THR A 219 -11.28 -10.73 -10.89
N MET A 220 -11.71 -10.38 -9.67
CA MET A 220 -11.30 -11.15 -8.48
C MET A 220 -11.77 -12.61 -8.49
N ALA A 221 -12.78 -12.95 -9.29
CA ALA A 221 -13.26 -14.32 -9.45
C ALA A 221 -12.28 -15.20 -10.25
N ASP A 222 -11.44 -14.59 -11.08
CA ASP A 222 -10.48 -15.30 -11.94
C ASP A 222 -9.18 -15.66 -11.20
N ARG A 223 -8.95 -15.06 -10.02
CA ARG A 223 -7.72 -15.23 -9.22
C ARG A 223 -7.31 -16.69 -8.99
N PRO A 224 -8.21 -17.65 -8.71
CA PRO A 224 -7.82 -19.05 -8.53
C PRO A 224 -7.26 -19.71 -9.79
N GLN A 225 -7.54 -19.16 -10.98
CA GLN A 225 -7.10 -19.66 -12.27
C GLN A 225 -5.85 -18.95 -12.81
N LEU A 226 -5.35 -17.93 -12.08
CA LEU A 226 -4.21 -17.07 -12.43
C LEU A 226 -3.09 -17.19 -11.37
N PRO A 227 -2.51 -18.38 -11.18
CA PRO A 227 -1.47 -18.62 -10.19
C PRO A 227 -0.18 -17.87 -10.46
N TYR A 228 0.20 -17.61 -11.74
CA TYR A 228 1.40 -16.85 -12.07
C TYR A 228 1.27 -15.38 -11.66
N ILE A 229 0.12 -14.76 -11.89
CA ILE A 229 -0.17 -13.42 -11.40
C ILE A 229 -0.07 -13.37 -9.86
N SER A 230 -0.62 -14.37 -9.20
CA SER A 230 -0.53 -14.47 -7.72
C SER A 230 0.91 -14.66 -7.25
N ALA A 231 1.73 -15.39 -8.00
CA ALA A 231 3.16 -15.54 -7.74
C ALA A 231 3.94 -14.23 -7.93
N ILE A 232 3.59 -13.42 -8.95
CA ILE A 232 4.16 -12.07 -9.12
C ILE A 232 3.86 -11.20 -7.89
N VAL A 233 2.61 -11.18 -7.40
CA VAL A 233 2.25 -10.40 -6.20
C VAL A 233 3.08 -10.84 -4.99
N LYS A 234 3.24 -12.14 -4.79
CA LYS A 234 4.07 -12.67 -3.69
C LYS A 234 5.53 -12.25 -3.84
N GLU A 235 6.08 -12.33 -5.04
CA GLU A 235 7.47 -11.97 -5.28
C GLU A 235 7.70 -10.45 -5.16
N VAL A 236 6.75 -9.62 -5.57
CA VAL A 236 6.79 -8.17 -5.33
C VAL A 236 6.87 -7.85 -3.84
N LEU A 237 6.04 -8.51 -3.02
CA LEU A 237 6.02 -8.32 -1.56
C LEU A 237 7.30 -8.83 -0.88
N ARG A 238 7.96 -9.85 -1.45
CA ARG A 238 9.21 -10.43 -0.95
C ARG A 238 10.45 -9.64 -1.36
N TRP A 239 10.59 -9.39 -2.69
CA TRP A 239 11.85 -8.96 -3.32
C TRP A 239 12.32 -7.58 -2.86
N LYS A 240 11.44 -6.60 -2.82
CA LYS A 240 11.75 -5.25 -2.29
C LYS A 240 10.72 -4.91 -1.22
N VAL A 241 11.10 -5.22 0.00
CA VAL A 241 10.22 -5.15 1.16
C VAL A 241 9.78 -3.72 1.43
N VAL A 242 8.48 -3.48 1.43
CA VAL A 242 7.90 -2.13 1.63
C VAL A 242 8.27 -1.54 3.00
N THR A 243 8.32 -2.37 4.05
CA THR A 243 8.72 -1.96 5.40
C THR A 243 9.83 -2.87 5.92
N PRO A 244 11.11 -2.64 5.53
CA PRO A 244 12.21 -3.57 5.76
C PRO A 244 12.46 -3.92 7.23
N LEU A 245 12.23 -2.96 8.12
CA LEU A 245 12.36 -3.12 9.57
C LEU A 245 11.01 -3.17 10.30
N GLY A 246 9.92 -3.35 9.55
CA GLY A 246 8.56 -3.32 10.10
C GLY A 246 8.28 -2.03 10.88
N VAL A 247 7.34 -2.11 11.83
CA VAL A 247 7.07 -1.02 12.78
C VAL A 247 7.69 -1.42 14.12
N PRO A 248 8.58 -0.62 14.72
CA PRO A 248 9.20 -0.92 16.01
C PRO A 248 8.18 -1.11 17.12
N HIS A 249 8.41 -2.11 17.97
CA HIS A 249 7.56 -2.45 19.10
C HIS A 249 8.21 -2.07 20.42
N HIS A 250 7.42 -1.52 21.33
CA HIS A 250 7.85 -1.17 22.69
C HIS A 250 7.49 -2.29 23.68
N VAL A 251 8.46 -2.72 24.45
CA VAL A 251 8.29 -3.70 25.53
C VAL A 251 7.92 -2.95 26.81
N GLY A 252 6.68 -3.09 27.26
CA GLY A 252 6.15 -2.35 28.42
C GLY A 252 6.55 -2.93 29.78
N VAL A 253 6.82 -4.23 29.85
CA VAL A 253 7.23 -4.96 31.06
C VAL A 253 8.39 -5.88 30.72
N ALA A 254 9.20 -6.25 31.72
CA ALA A 254 10.27 -7.23 31.50
C ALA A 254 9.71 -8.53 30.93
N ASP A 255 10.42 -9.12 30.00
CA ASP A 255 10.07 -10.38 29.35
C ASP A 255 11.32 -11.25 29.17
N GLU A 256 11.14 -12.51 28.83
CA GLU A 256 12.22 -13.45 28.56
C GLU A 256 11.91 -14.21 27.26
N TYR A 257 12.92 -14.35 26.43
CA TYR A 257 12.84 -15.16 25.22
C TYR A 257 14.09 -16.07 25.13
N GLU A 258 13.88 -17.37 25.08
CA GLU A 258 14.94 -18.40 24.99
C GLU A 258 16.07 -18.22 26.03
N GLY A 259 15.74 -17.83 27.26
CA GLY A 259 16.70 -17.58 28.34
C GLY A 259 17.34 -16.18 28.30
N TYR A 260 17.04 -15.35 27.31
CA TYR A 260 17.52 -13.97 27.22
C TYR A 260 16.50 -13.01 27.86
N GLY A 261 16.95 -12.26 28.87
CA GLY A 261 16.12 -11.23 29.49
C GLY A 261 15.93 -10.01 28.58
N ILE A 262 14.69 -9.59 28.37
CA ILE A 262 14.33 -8.36 27.65
C ILE A 262 13.89 -7.31 28.66
N SER A 263 14.66 -6.23 28.76
CA SER A 263 14.39 -5.16 29.73
C SER A 263 13.10 -4.39 29.38
N PRO A 264 12.38 -3.85 30.40
CA PRO A 264 11.30 -2.88 30.13
C PRO A 264 11.84 -1.69 29.34
N ASN A 265 10.97 -1.11 28.51
CA ASN A 265 11.28 0.00 27.62
C ASN A 265 12.27 -0.33 26.47
N SER A 266 12.63 -1.61 26.28
CA SER A 266 13.35 -2.04 25.08
C SER A 266 12.48 -1.82 23.83
N THR A 267 13.15 -1.46 22.71
CA THR A 267 12.55 -1.43 21.39
C THR A 267 12.89 -2.72 20.66
N VAL A 268 11.88 -3.46 20.21
CA VAL A 268 12.03 -4.66 19.38
C VAL A 268 11.72 -4.30 17.94
N ILE A 269 12.68 -4.54 17.05
CA ILE A 269 12.59 -4.21 15.63
C ILE A 269 12.63 -5.53 14.84
N PRO A 270 11.54 -5.90 14.13
CA PRO A 270 11.55 -7.08 13.27
C PRO A 270 12.36 -6.79 12.00
N ASN A 271 13.38 -7.60 11.72
CA ASN A 271 14.13 -7.49 10.48
C ASN A 271 13.42 -8.27 9.37
N ILE A 272 12.35 -7.65 8.82
CA ILE A 272 11.52 -8.24 7.77
C ILE A 272 12.35 -8.50 6.51
N TRP A 273 13.28 -7.58 6.17
CA TRP A 273 14.16 -7.74 5.03
C TRP A 273 14.99 -9.02 5.12
N ALA A 274 15.68 -9.24 6.25
CA ALA A 274 16.51 -10.42 6.43
C ALA A 274 15.70 -11.73 6.34
N LEU A 275 14.50 -11.75 6.93
CA LEU A 275 13.60 -12.92 6.87
C LEU A 275 13.16 -13.25 5.42
N LEU A 276 12.94 -12.23 4.59
CA LEU A 276 12.50 -12.39 3.20
C LEU A 276 13.69 -12.54 2.21
N HIS A 277 14.93 -12.38 2.69
CA HIS A 277 16.16 -12.56 1.93
C HIS A 277 17.04 -13.70 2.49
N ASP A 278 16.47 -14.55 3.34
CA ASP A 278 17.15 -15.72 3.85
C ASP A 278 17.28 -16.77 2.73
N GLU A 279 18.51 -17.16 2.40
CA GLU A 279 18.82 -18.12 1.35
C GLU A 279 18.32 -19.56 1.65
N GLU A 280 18.16 -19.90 2.94
CA GLU A 280 17.56 -21.16 3.35
C GLU A 280 16.05 -21.22 3.03
N MET A 281 15.39 -20.07 3.05
CA MET A 281 13.97 -19.94 2.78
C MET A 281 13.68 -19.64 1.30
N TYR A 282 14.50 -18.78 0.68
CA TYR A 282 14.32 -18.33 -0.69
C TYR A 282 15.65 -18.39 -1.44
N LYS A 283 15.80 -19.39 -2.30
CA LYS A 283 17.00 -19.52 -3.13
C LYS A 283 17.18 -18.30 -4.03
N ASP A 284 18.40 -17.78 -4.15
CA ASP A 284 18.73 -16.57 -4.91
C ASP A 284 17.80 -15.39 -4.56
N PRO A 285 17.81 -14.93 -3.30
CA PRO A 285 16.80 -13.99 -2.80
C PRO A 285 16.87 -12.60 -3.45
N GLU A 286 18.01 -12.21 -4.01
CA GLU A 286 18.17 -10.94 -4.73
C GLU A 286 17.56 -10.97 -6.14
N ALA A 287 17.31 -12.13 -6.70
CA ALA A 287 16.66 -12.27 -7.99
C ALA A 287 15.14 -12.21 -7.86
N PHE A 288 14.50 -11.49 -8.80
CA PHE A 288 13.04 -11.51 -8.94
C PHE A 288 12.60 -12.75 -9.71
N GLN A 289 12.00 -13.71 -9.05
CA GLN A 289 11.63 -15.02 -9.60
C GLN A 289 10.24 -15.46 -9.11
N PRO A 290 9.15 -15.07 -9.76
CA PRO A 290 7.80 -15.51 -9.40
C PRO A 290 7.64 -17.03 -9.40
N GLU A 291 8.40 -17.71 -10.26
CA GLU A 291 8.38 -19.17 -10.45
C GLU A 291 8.71 -19.93 -9.16
N ARG A 292 9.43 -19.30 -8.20
CA ARG A 292 9.71 -19.93 -6.91
C ARG A 292 8.44 -20.31 -6.15
N PHE A 293 7.36 -19.55 -6.35
CA PHE A 293 6.05 -19.79 -5.72
C PHE A 293 5.16 -20.76 -6.51
N LEU A 294 5.69 -21.43 -7.52
CA LEU A 294 4.92 -22.31 -8.37
C LEU A 294 5.49 -23.73 -8.39
N ILE A 295 4.60 -24.71 -8.42
CA ILE A 295 4.88 -26.11 -8.70
C ILE A 295 3.76 -26.66 -9.58
N ASP A 296 4.10 -27.29 -10.70
CA ASP A 296 3.14 -27.86 -11.66
C ASP A 296 2.03 -26.86 -12.08
N GLY A 297 2.40 -25.59 -12.29
CA GLY A 297 1.48 -24.52 -12.69
C GLY A 297 0.49 -24.07 -11.61
N LYS A 298 0.73 -24.42 -10.34
CA LYS A 298 -0.08 -24.00 -9.18
C LYS A 298 0.80 -23.36 -8.13
N LEU A 299 0.18 -22.59 -7.22
CA LEU A 299 0.91 -22.05 -6.07
C LEU A 299 1.49 -23.19 -5.23
N ASN A 300 2.78 -23.10 -4.93
CA ASN A 300 3.52 -24.08 -4.13
C ASN A 300 3.25 -23.82 -2.63
N PRO A 301 2.59 -24.75 -1.91
CA PRO A 301 2.32 -24.59 -0.49
C PRO A 301 3.55 -24.82 0.41
N ASP A 302 4.63 -25.42 -0.14
CA ASP A 302 5.81 -25.80 0.63
C ASP A 302 6.80 -24.65 0.79
N ILE A 303 6.68 -23.61 -0.05
CA ILE A 303 7.49 -22.40 0.12
C ILE A 303 6.82 -21.42 1.09
N LEU A 304 7.62 -20.84 1.96
CA LEU A 304 7.12 -19.85 2.93
C LEU A 304 6.43 -18.69 2.21
N ASP A 305 5.19 -18.44 2.58
CA ASP A 305 4.40 -17.35 2.02
C ASP A 305 4.88 -15.99 2.56
N PRO A 306 5.40 -15.07 1.72
CA PRO A 306 5.88 -13.77 2.17
C PRO A 306 4.79 -12.93 2.84
N GLU A 307 3.50 -13.16 2.57
CA GLU A 307 2.41 -12.48 3.24
C GLU A 307 2.38 -12.73 4.76
N THR A 308 2.92 -13.87 5.22
CA THR A 308 3.02 -14.21 6.64
C THR A 308 4.08 -13.41 7.39
N ILE A 309 4.98 -12.75 6.67
CA ILE A 309 6.11 -11.97 7.19
C ILE A 309 5.93 -10.48 6.92
N THR A 310 5.67 -10.11 5.65
CA THR A 310 5.60 -8.72 5.17
C THR A 310 4.63 -7.86 5.96
N PHE A 311 3.51 -8.42 6.39
CA PHE A 311 2.45 -7.70 7.11
C PHE A 311 2.63 -7.71 8.63
N GLY A 312 3.78 -8.15 9.14
CA GLY A 312 4.08 -8.23 10.57
C GLY A 312 3.39 -9.40 11.27
N PHE A 313 3.42 -9.43 12.61
CA PHE A 313 3.18 -10.64 13.37
C PHE A 313 2.12 -10.49 14.47
N GLY A 314 1.48 -11.61 14.79
CA GLY A 314 0.66 -11.79 15.99
C GLY A 314 -0.47 -10.77 16.13
N ARG A 315 -0.62 -10.23 17.34
CA ARG A 315 -1.69 -9.28 17.67
C ARG A 315 -1.50 -7.88 17.06
N ARG A 316 -0.40 -7.65 16.32
CA ARG A 316 -0.06 -6.38 15.66
C ARG A 316 0.06 -6.53 14.15
N ILE A 317 -0.28 -7.70 13.61
CA ILE A 317 -0.33 -7.90 12.15
C ILE A 317 -1.19 -6.83 11.49
N CYS A 318 -0.80 -6.41 10.29
CA CYS A 318 -1.49 -5.38 9.52
C CYS A 318 -2.99 -5.72 9.35
N PRO A 319 -3.89 -4.85 9.80
CA PRO A 319 -5.33 -5.11 9.64
C PRO A 319 -5.79 -5.03 8.18
N GLY A 320 -5.12 -4.24 7.35
CA GLY A 320 -5.43 -4.03 5.94
C GLY A 320 -4.78 -5.02 4.98
N ARG A 321 -4.06 -6.06 5.46
CA ARG A 321 -3.28 -6.96 4.61
C ARG A 321 -4.07 -7.60 3.46
N HIS A 322 -5.29 -8.04 3.74
CA HIS A 322 -6.12 -8.70 2.74
C HIS A 322 -6.58 -7.73 1.65
N LEU A 323 -7.03 -6.53 2.04
CA LEU A 323 -7.38 -5.47 1.11
C LEU A 323 -6.17 -5.05 0.26
N ALA A 324 -4.99 -4.89 0.89
CA ALA A 324 -3.76 -4.54 0.18
C ALA A 324 -3.37 -5.59 -0.87
N VAL A 325 -3.43 -6.88 -0.52
CA VAL A 325 -3.12 -7.97 -1.44
C VAL A 325 -4.14 -8.03 -2.59
N ASP A 326 -5.43 -7.84 -2.30
CA ASP A 326 -6.48 -7.86 -3.31
C ASP A 326 -6.33 -6.66 -4.27
N THR A 327 -6.10 -5.44 -3.75
CA THR A 327 -5.83 -4.24 -4.56
C THR A 327 -4.58 -4.42 -5.44
N LEU A 328 -3.48 -4.96 -4.89
CA LEU A 328 -2.28 -5.26 -5.67
C LEU A 328 -2.56 -6.27 -6.76
N TRP A 329 -3.24 -7.38 -6.42
CA TRP A 329 -3.52 -8.46 -7.36
C TRP A 329 -4.35 -7.97 -8.55
N ILE A 330 -5.48 -7.30 -8.31
CA ILE A 330 -6.36 -6.84 -9.39
C ILE A 330 -5.68 -5.75 -10.25
N THR A 331 -4.88 -4.88 -9.63
CA THR A 331 -4.15 -3.84 -10.35
C THR A 331 -3.07 -4.45 -11.25
N ILE A 332 -2.24 -5.34 -10.71
CA ILE A 332 -1.17 -6.02 -11.45
C ILE A 332 -1.74 -6.86 -12.60
N ALA A 333 -2.78 -7.66 -12.33
CA ALA A 333 -3.44 -8.48 -13.34
C ALA A 333 -4.00 -7.61 -14.48
N SER A 334 -4.67 -6.52 -14.15
CA SER A 334 -5.29 -5.62 -15.12
C SER A 334 -4.26 -4.84 -15.95
N ILE A 335 -3.17 -4.37 -15.33
CA ILE A 335 -2.08 -3.72 -16.06
C ILE A 335 -1.45 -4.70 -17.07
N LEU A 336 -1.13 -5.93 -16.64
CA LEU A 336 -0.51 -6.94 -17.51
C LEU A 336 -1.47 -7.48 -18.59
N ALA A 337 -2.77 -7.46 -18.35
CA ALA A 337 -3.78 -7.76 -19.38
C ALA A 337 -3.87 -6.66 -20.44
N THR A 338 -3.56 -5.42 -20.07
CA THR A 338 -3.80 -4.23 -20.90
C THR A 338 -2.55 -3.73 -21.61
N PHE A 339 -1.41 -3.68 -20.92
CA PHE A 339 -0.20 -3.02 -21.39
C PHE A 339 1.01 -3.96 -21.49
N GLU A 340 1.91 -3.60 -22.38
CA GLU A 340 3.33 -3.96 -22.33
C GLU A 340 4.07 -2.83 -21.63
N ILE A 341 4.83 -3.20 -20.58
CA ILE A 341 5.63 -2.26 -19.79
C ILE A 341 7.02 -2.26 -20.41
N GLU A 342 7.37 -1.14 -21.02
CA GLU A 342 8.64 -0.97 -21.75
C GLU A 342 9.47 0.16 -21.13
N LYS A 343 10.80 0.08 -21.31
CA LYS A 343 11.70 1.17 -20.95
C LYS A 343 11.43 2.39 -21.83
N THR A 344 11.67 3.57 -21.30
CA THR A 344 11.66 4.79 -22.11
C THR A 344 12.79 4.75 -23.14
N ILE A 345 12.63 5.49 -24.22
CA ILE A 345 13.61 5.59 -25.29
C ILE A 345 14.18 7.02 -25.29
N ASP A 346 15.49 7.16 -25.40
CA ASP A 346 16.17 8.45 -25.48
C ASP A 346 16.09 9.06 -26.92
N GLU A 347 16.68 10.23 -27.09
CA GLU A 347 16.71 10.92 -28.38
C GLU A 347 17.49 10.13 -29.47
N SER A 348 18.34 9.19 -29.10
CA SER A 348 19.11 8.32 -29.98
C SER A 348 18.36 7.04 -30.39
N GLY A 349 17.22 6.78 -29.74
CA GLY A 349 16.43 5.58 -29.95
C GLY A 349 16.85 4.40 -29.05
N ASP A 350 17.71 4.62 -28.08
CA ASP A 350 18.21 3.59 -27.17
C ASP A 350 17.32 3.50 -25.90
N PRO A 351 17.08 2.28 -25.37
CA PRO A 351 16.35 2.11 -24.12
C PRO A 351 17.07 2.75 -22.93
N VAL A 352 16.36 3.58 -22.17
CA VAL A 352 16.88 4.20 -20.95
C VAL A 352 16.64 3.26 -19.76
N GLU A 353 17.72 2.85 -19.11
CA GLU A 353 17.61 2.08 -17.85
C GLU A 353 17.04 2.96 -16.74
N PRO A 354 15.95 2.54 -16.07
CA PRO A 354 15.46 3.26 -14.91
C PRO A 354 16.47 3.17 -13.76
N SER A 355 16.44 4.12 -12.86
CA SER A 355 17.13 3.97 -11.60
C SER A 355 16.48 2.83 -10.81
N TYR A 356 17.24 1.81 -10.44
CA TYR A 356 16.79 0.74 -9.53
C TYR A 356 17.07 1.10 -8.07
N ALA A 357 17.38 2.36 -7.78
CA ALA A 357 17.62 2.84 -6.43
C ALA A 357 16.30 2.98 -5.65
N TYR A 358 16.41 2.79 -4.35
CA TYR A 358 15.31 2.91 -3.40
C TYR A 358 15.70 3.91 -2.33
N HIS A 359 14.77 4.80 -1.99
CA HIS A 359 14.92 5.56 -0.75
C HIS A 359 14.49 4.71 0.45
N TRP A 360 15.28 4.82 1.51
CA TRP A 360 15.11 4.03 2.71
C TRP A 360 14.50 4.87 3.82
N GLY A 361 13.58 4.28 4.56
CA GLY A 361 12.89 4.89 5.68
C GLY A 361 11.93 3.91 6.34
N LEU A 362 10.89 4.40 6.98
CA LEU A 362 9.80 3.54 7.47
C LEU A 362 9.17 2.76 6.32
N VAL A 363 8.98 3.41 5.19
CA VAL A 363 8.57 2.83 3.92
C VAL A 363 9.75 2.93 2.96
N SER A 364 10.17 1.81 2.40
CA SER A 364 11.11 1.75 1.30
C SER A 364 10.34 1.80 -0.01
N ALA A 365 10.67 2.71 -0.90
CA ALA A 365 10.03 2.82 -2.20
C ALA A 365 11.05 3.14 -3.29
N PRO A 366 10.80 2.75 -4.55
CA PRO A 366 11.70 3.11 -5.64
C PRO A 366 11.79 4.63 -5.80
N ASP A 367 12.97 5.11 -6.14
CA ASP A 367 13.12 6.49 -6.56
C ASP A 367 12.29 6.76 -7.82
N PRO A 368 11.85 7.99 -8.06
CA PRO A 368 11.05 8.30 -9.25
C PRO A 368 11.71 7.84 -10.54
N PHE A 369 10.95 7.14 -11.37
CA PHE A 369 11.38 6.67 -12.69
C PHE A 369 10.23 6.78 -13.69
N SER A 370 10.56 6.73 -14.97
CA SER A 370 9.59 6.75 -16.06
C SER A 370 9.63 5.43 -16.83
N CYS A 371 8.50 5.05 -17.38
CA CYS A 371 8.38 3.93 -18.31
C CYS A 371 7.36 4.23 -19.41
N GLN A 372 7.26 3.36 -20.39
CA GLN A 372 6.20 3.38 -21.40
C GLN A 372 5.17 2.31 -21.11
N MET A 373 3.90 2.71 -21.17
CA MET A 373 2.74 1.82 -21.04
C MET A 373 2.12 1.64 -22.43
N LYS A 374 2.58 0.63 -23.18
CA LYS A 374 2.14 0.36 -24.55
C LYS A 374 0.94 -0.55 -24.56
N LEU A 375 -0.16 -0.13 -25.16
CA LEU A 375 -1.35 -0.98 -25.30
C LEU A 375 -1.03 -2.25 -26.07
N ARG A 376 -1.49 -3.40 -25.55
CA ARG A 376 -1.29 -4.71 -26.19
C ARG A 376 -2.11 -4.88 -27.48
N SER A 377 -3.31 -4.30 -27.52
CA SER A 377 -4.18 -4.38 -28.70
C SER A 377 -5.30 -3.33 -28.65
N GLU A 378 -5.91 -3.06 -29.83
CA GLU A 378 -7.12 -2.25 -29.88
C GLU A 378 -8.34 -2.91 -29.20
N ALA A 379 -8.36 -4.25 -29.13
CA ALA A 379 -9.42 -4.95 -28.41
C ALA A 379 -9.39 -4.61 -26.92
N THR A 380 -8.20 -4.51 -26.34
CA THR A 380 -7.99 -4.13 -24.94
C THR A 380 -8.49 -2.71 -24.66
N LEU A 381 -8.32 -1.78 -25.60
CA LEU A 381 -8.83 -0.42 -25.47
C LEU A 381 -10.35 -0.36 -25.33
N ARG A 382 -11.09 -1.30 -25.95
CA ARG A 382 -12.55 -1.37 -25.86
C ARG A 382 -13.03 -1.93 -24.50
N SER A 383 -12.15 -2.58 -23.77
CA SER A 383 -12.46 -3.19 -22.46
C SER A 383 -12.20 -2.22 -21.29
N ILE A 384 -11.54 -1.12 -21.55
CA ILE A 384 -11.27 -0.01 -20.63
C ILE A 384 -12.33 1.07 -20.85
#